data_41bd3edb346e42811ab57e0f8d7a043f
#
_entry.id   41bd3edb346e42811ab57e0f8d7a043f
#
_cell.length_a   1.000
_cell.length_b   1.000
_cell.length_c   1.000
_cell.angle_alpha   90.00
_cell.angle_beta   90.00
_cell.angle_gamma   90.00
#
_symmetry.space_group_name_H-M   'P 1'
#
loop_
_entity.id
_entity.type
_entity.pdbx_description
1 polymer ?
#
loop_
_entity_poly.entity_id
_entity_poly.type
_entity_poly.pdbx_seq_one_letter_code
_entity_poly.pdbx_strand_id
1 'polypeptide(L)'
;MPSGEKERSIQYDYLIVGAGLFGCVFAHEATKKGKKCLVVERRNHVGGNIYCEEREGINIHKYGAHIFHTSDKEVWDYVNQFVEFNNYINSPVANYKGEIYNLPFNMNTFSRMWNVSTPKEVMAIIEKQRSVI
;
A
#
# COMPACT_ATOMS: atom_id res chain seq x y z
N MET A 1 41.45 34.88 21.75
CA MET A 1 39.98 34.95 21.76
C MET A 1 39.51 34.14 20.58
N PRO A 2 38.91 32.94 20.73
CA PRO A 2 38.38 32.24 19.61
C PRO A 2 37.07 32.91 19.20
N SER A 3 36.97 33.28 17.92
CA SER A 3 35.80 33.81 17.25
C SER A 3 34.66 32.81 17.34
N GLY A 4 33.60 33.12 18.06
CA GLY A 4 32.41 32.30 18.14
C GLY A 4 31.79 32.11 16.74
N GLU A 5 31.90 30.92 16.21
CA GLU A 5 31.08 30.50 15.09
C GLU A 5 29.65 30.57 15.54
N LYS A 6 28.87 31.51 15.00
CA LYS A 6 27.43 31.54 15.16
C LYS A 6 26.91 30.24 14.52
N GLU A 7 26.45 29.31 15.35
CA GLU A 7 25.64 28.18 14.89
C GLU A 7 24.52 28.75 14.03
N ARG A 8 24.55 28.52 12.74
CA ARG A 8 23.46 28.87 11.84
C ARG A 8 22.31 27.92 12.13
N SER A 9 21.36 28.37 12.93
CA SER A 9 20.11 27.60 13.12
C SER A 9 19.45 27.39 11.76
N ILE A 10 19.30 26.13 11.36
CA ILE A 10 18.57 25.80 10.15
C ILE A 10 17.08 26.03 10.44
N GLN A 11 16.48 26.98 9.74
CA GLN A 11 15.05 27.22 9.84
C GLN A 11 14.32 26.37 8.82
N TYR A 12 13.33 25.61 9.27
CA TYR A 12 12.43 24.82 8.44
C TYR A 12 11.07 25.50 8.32
N ASP A 13 10.43 25.39 7.13
CA ASP A 13 9.08 25.86 6.90
C ASP A 13 8.04 24.85 7.42
N TYR A 14 8.37 23.55 7.34
CA TYR A 14 7.47 22.47 7.73
C TYR A 14 8.20 21.39 8.54
N LEU A 15 7.53 20.93 9.59
CA LEU A 15 7.84 19.68 10.30
C LEU A 15 6.82 18.62 9.87
N ILE A 16 7.28 17.54 9.26
CA ILE A 16 6.44 16.44 8.76
C ILE A 16 6.71 15.23 9.64
N VAL A 17 5.67 14.73 10.31
CA VAL A 17 5.77 13.57 11.18
C VAL A 17 5.30 12.32 10.41
N GLY A 18 6.24 11.43 10.13
CA GLY A 18 6.06 10.22 9.35
C GLY A 18 6.51 10.36 7.89
N ALA A 19 7.40 9.44 7.47
CA ALA A 19 7.90 9.33 6.11
C ALA A 19 7.15 8.21 5.32
N GLY A 20 5.84 8.10 5.53
CA GLY A 20 4.95 7.33 4.69
C GLY A 20 4.67 8.05 3.37
N LEU A 21 3.86 7.44 2.49
CA LEU A 21 3.57 7.99 1.16
C LEU A 21 3.08 9.45 1.22
N PHE A 22 2.15 9.76 2.12
CA PHE A 22 1.62 11.12 2.27
C PHE A 22 2.72 12.13 2.66
N GLY A 23 3.53 11.81 3.69
CA GLY A 23 4.59 12.71 4.16
C GLY A 23 5.66 12.93 3.09
N CYS A 24 6.03 11.88 2.36
CA CYS A 24 7.00 11.97 1.27
C CYS A 24 6.49 12.83 0.10
N VAL A 25 5.25 12.64 -0.33
CA VAL A 25 4.63 13.44 -1.40
C VAL A 25 4.51 14.90 -0.98
N PHE A 26 4.04 15.16 0.25
CA PHE A 26 3.96 16.54 0.75
C PHE A 26 5.34 17.22 0.78
N ALA A 27 6.36 16.54 1.32
CA ALA A 27 7.72 17.06 1.37
C ALA A 27 8.26 17.37 -0.02
N HIS A 28 8.05 16.46 -0.98
CA HIS A 28 8.46 16.62 -2.37
C HIS A 28 7.83 17.87 -3.00
N GLU A 29 6.51 18.00 -2.92
CA GLU A 29 5.79 19.13 -3.52
C GLU A 29 6.10 20.46 -2.82
N ALA A 30 6.29 20.47 -1.52
CA ALA A 30 6.72 21.65 -0.78
C ALA A 30 8.14 22.08 -1.20
N THR A 31 9.06 21.12 -1.35
CA THR A 31 10.44 21.39 -1.77
C THR A 31 10.50 21.94 -3.20
N LYS A 32 9.68 21.45 -4.12
CA LYS A 32 9.52 22.05 -5.46
C LYS A 32 9.14 23.53 -5.42
N LYS A 33 8.43 23.94 -4.37
CA LYS A 33 8.01 25.33 -4.12
C LYS A 33 9.05 26.12 -3.27
N GLY A 34 10.28 25.61 -3.16
CA GLY A 34 11.36 26.24 -2.43
C GLY A 34 11.24 26.18 -0.90
N LYS A 35 10.35 25.36 -0.36
CA LYS A 35 10.15 25.19 1.08
C LYS A 35 11.16 24.23 1.68
N LYS A 36 11.59 24.48 2.91
CA LYS A 36 12.48 23.59 3.66
C LYS A 36 11.63 22.71 4.59
N CYS A 37 11.73 21.40 4.41
CA CYS A 37 11.00 20.43 5.22
C CYS A 37 11.94 19.64 6.11
N LEU A 38 11.55 19.43 7.37
CA LEU A 38 12.12 18.45 8.26
C LEU A 38 11.15 17.28 8.37
N VAL A 39 11.57 16.09 7.92
CA VAL A 39 10.76 14.88 8.05
C VAL A 39 11.33 14.03 9.18
N VAL A 40 10.48 13.64 10.12
CA VAL A 40 10.84 12.74 11.22
C VAL A 40 10.06 11.44 11.08
N GLU A 41 10.77 10.30 11.19
CA GLU A 41 10.18 8.97 11.04
C GLU A 41 10.58 8.11 12.26
N ARG A 42 9.62 7.36 12.78
CA ARG A 42 9.84 6.45 13.92
C ARG A 42 10.56 5.16 13.52
N ARG A 43 10.28 4.67 12.30
CA ARG A 43 10.86 3.45 11.76
C ARG A 43 12.26 3.75 11.23
N ASN A 44 13.09 2.73 11.09
CA ASN A 44 14.43 2.84 10.51
C ASN A 44 14.44 2.85 8.97
N HIS A 45 13.29 3.09 8.34
CA HIS A 45 13.11 3.16 6.89
C HIS A 45 12.01 4.15 6.53
N VAL A 46 12.04 4.66 5.32
CA VAL A 46 10.96 5.46 4.69
C VAL A 46 9.94 4.55 4.01
N GLY A 47 8.84 5.14 3.49
CA GLY A 47 7.80 4.43 2.76
C GLY A 47 6.60 3.99 3.62
N GLY A 48 6.73 4.02 4.96
CA GLY A 48 5.61 3.66 5.83
C GLY A 48 5.14 2.23 5.57
N ASN A 49 3.83 2.05 5.37
CA ASN A 49 3.25 0.71 5.17
C ASN A 49 3.48 0.14 3.76
N ILE A 50 3.87 0.95 2.79
CA ILE A 50 4.21 0.46 1.44
C ILE A 50 5.66 -0.02 1.32
N TYR A 51 6.41 0.02 2.42
CA TYR A 51 7.80 -0.40 2.42
C TYR A 51 7.93 -1.88 2.06
N CYS A 52 8.80 -2.13 1.08
CA CYS A 52 9.19 -3.46 0.66
C CYS A 52 10.69 -3.64 0.88
N GLU A 53 11.11 -4.85 1.16
CA GLU A 53 12.52 -5.24 1.19
C GLU A 53 12.74 -6.44 0.28
N GLU A 54 13.90 -6.48 -0.37
CA GLU A 54 14.29 -7.63 -1.16
C GLU A 54 15.09 -8.59 -0.31
N ARG A 55 14.72 -9.87 -0.33
CA ARG A 55 15.49 -10.96 0.28
C ARG A 55 15.54 -12.13 -0.68
N GLU A 56 16.73 -12.58 -0.99
CA GLU A 56 16.97 -13.74 -1.87
C GLU A 56 16.26 -13.63 -3.22
N GLY A 57 16.22 -12.41 -3.80
CA GLY A 57 15.54 -12.12 -5.06
C GLY A 57 14.01 -12.04 -4.96
N ILE A 58 13.45 -12.05 -3.75
CA ILE A 58 12.01 -11.94 -3.51
C ILE A 58 11.68 -10.59 -2.89
N ASN A 59 10.71 -9.88 -3.48
CA ASN A 59 10.16 -8.65 -2.92
C ASN A 59 9.17 -8.98 -1.80
N ILE A 60 9.51 -8.58 -0.58
CA ILE A 60 8.69 -8.83 0.61
C ILE A 60 7.96 -7.54 1.01
N HIS A 61 6.64 -7.57 0.98
CA HIS A 61 5.77 -6.51 1.51
C HIS A 61 5.71 -6.64 3.03
N LYS A 62 6.52 -5.87 3.74
CA LYS A 62 6.72 -6.03 5.19
C LYS A 62 5.48 -5.82 6.04
N TYR A 63 4.55 -5.00 5.58
CA TYR A 63 3.34 -4.59 6.31
C TYR A 63 2.04 -5.01 5.62
N GLY A 64 2.10 -6.08 4.84
CA GLY A 64 1.00 -6.58 4.03
C GLY A 64 1.08 -6.13 2.57
N ALA A 65 0.34 -6.80 1.71
CA ALA A 65 0.36 -6.54 0.27
C ALA A 65 -0.16 -5.13 -0.04
N HIS A 66 0.65 -4.33 -0.71
CA HIS A 66 0.33 -2.99 -1.17
C HIS A 66 0.56 -2.93 -2.67
N ILE A 67 -0.50 -3.13 -3.42
CA ILE A 67 -0.46 -3.13 -4.89
C ILE A 67 -1.06 -1.81 -5.34
N PHE A 68 -0.28 -1.07 -6.12
CA PHE A 68 -0.76 0.19 -6.68
C PHE A 68 -1.70 -0.07 -7.86
N HIS A 69 -2.86 0.56 -7.82
CA HIS A 69 -3.78 0.65 -8.95
C HIS A 69 -4.51 2.00 -8.89
N THR A 70 -4.81 2.56 -10.04
CA THR A 70 -5.61 3.79 -10.15
C THR A 70 -6.28 3.85 -11.51
N SER A 71 -7.47 4.46 -11.58
CA SER A 71 -8.12 4.90 -12.81
C SER A 71 -7.89 6.38 -13.10
N ASP A 72 -7.25 7.09 -12.17
CA ASP A 72 -6.93 8.51 -12.30
C ASP A 72 -5.61 8.68 -13.05
N LYS A 73 -5.70 9.32 -14.22
CA LYS A 73 -4.53 9.54 -15.09
C LYS A 73 -3.51 10.49 -14.47
N GLU A 74 -3.93 11.51 -13.73
CA GLU A 74 -3.00 12.45 -13.09
C GLU A 74 -2.17 11.74 -12.02
N VAL A 75 -2.82 10.91 -11.22
CA VAL A 75 -2.13 10.09 -10.21
C VAL A 75 -1.17 9.10 -10.87
N TRP A 76 -1.60 8.44 -11.96
CA TRP A 76 -0.75 7.54 -12.72
C TRP A 76 0.49 8.24 -13.26
N ASP A 77 0.32 9.36 -13.94
CA ASP A 77 1.41 10.14 -14.51
C ASP A 77 2.35 10.67 -13.41
N TYR A 78 1.81 11.04 -12.25
CA TYR A 78 2.61 11.51 -11.13
C TYR A 78 3.52 10.41 -10.56
N VAL A 79 2.98 9.23 -10.27
CA VAL A 79 3.78 8.16 -9.66
C VAL A 79 4.81 7.57 -10.62
N ASN A 80 4.54 7.54 -11.93
CA ASN A 80 5.48 7.09 -12.95
C ASN A 80 6.70 8.01 -13.13
N GLN A 81 6.72 9.19 -12.50
CA GLN A 81 7.93 10.02 -12.43
C GLN A 81 8.98 9.45 -11.47
N PHE A 82 8.60 8.55 -10.58
CA PHE A 82 9.46 8.02 -9.51
C PHE A 82 9.77 6.54 -9.64
N VAL A 83 8.86 5.77 -10.23
CA VAL A 83 8.98 4.31 -10.31
C VAL A 83 8.48 3.78 -11.64
N GLU A 84 9.03 2.66 -12.07
CA GLU A 84 8.51 1.85 -13.16
C GLU A 84 7.74 0.66 -12.57
N PHE A 85 6.50 0.44 -13.06
CA PHE A 85 5.65 -0.65 -12.60
C PHE A 85 5.88 -1.90 -13.45
N ASN A 86 5.96 -3.06 -12.80
CA ASN A 86 6.25 -4.34 -13.43
C ASN A 86 5.02 -5.10 -13.96
N ASN A 87 3.85 -4.44 -14.02
CA ASN A 87 2.59 -5.04 -14.46
C ASN A 87 2.19 -6.31 -13.68
N TYR A 88 2.51 -6.35 -12.39
CA TYR A 88 2.19 -7.48 -11.54
C TYR A 88 0.68 -7.74 -11.49
N ILE A 89 0.28 -8.99 -11.76
CA ILE A 89 -1.11 -9.44 -11.64
C ILE A 89 -1.32 -10.05 -10.27
N ASN A 90 -2.10 -9.37 -9.44
CA ASN A 90 -2.43 -9.84 -8.11
C ASN A 90 -3.55 -10.88 -8.16
N SER A 91 -3.23 -12.12 -7.80
CA SER A 91 -4.18 -13.24 -7.74
C SER A 91 -4.12 -13.91 -6.36
N PRO A 92 -4.62 -13.26 -5.31
CA PRO A 92 -4.57 -13.80 -3.97
C PRO A 92 -5.45 -15.04 -3.84
N VAL A 93 -5.01 -15.95 -2.98
CA VAL A 93 -5.77 -17.15 -2.62
C VAL A 93 -5.82 -17.29 -1.10
N ALA A 94 -6.89 -17.89 -0.60
CA ALA A 94 -6.99 -18.29 0.81
C ALA A 94 -6.78 -19.79 0.95
N ASN A 95 -5.97 -20.18 1.93
CA ASN A 95 -5.90 -21.57 2.37
C ASN A 95 -6.74 -21.72 3.63
N TYR A 96 -7.78 -22.53 3.57
CA TYR A 96 -8.60 -22.87 4.72
C TYR A 96 -8.66 -24.39 4.88
N LYS A 97 -8.09 -24.91 5.95
CA LYS A 97 -8.01 -26.35 6.27
C LYS A 97 -7.42 -27.20 5.13
N GLY A 98 -6.42 -26.68 4.42
CA GLY A 98 -5.78 -27.35 3.30
C GLY A 98 -6.45 -27.16 1.93
N GLU A 99 -7.64 -26.56 1.90
CA GLU A 99 -8.34 -26.20 0.66
C GLU A 99 -8.00 -24.78 0.22
N ILE A 100 -7.74 -24.61 -1.08
CA ILE A 100 -7.38 -23.33 -1.69
C ILE A 100 -8.61 -22.69 -2.35
N TYR A 101 -8.89 -21.44 -2.02
CA TYR A 101 -10.01 -20.64 -2.52
C TYR A 101 -9.51 -19.36 -3.17
N ASN A 102 -10.18 -18.92 -4.23
CA ASN A 102 -9.88 -17.63 -4.88
C ASN A 102 -10.33 -16.45 -4.01
N LEU A 103 -9.55 -15.37 -4.03
CA LEU A 103 -9.89 -14.09 -3.46
C LEU A 103 -9.75 -12.97 -4.52
N PRO A 104 -10.64 -11.94 -4.51
CA PRO A 104 -11.91 -11.89 -3.76
C PRO A 104 -12.84 -13.05 -4.12
N PHE A 105 -13.84 -13.31 -3.28
CA PHE A 105 -14.81 -14.38 -3.52
C PHE A 105 -15.48 -14.22 -4.88
N ASN A 106 -15.52 -15.31 -5.62
CA ASN A 106 -16.13 -15.40 -6.95
C ASN A 106 -16.79 -16.78 -7.14
N MET A 107 -17.34 -17.05 -8.32
CA MET A 107 -18.05 -18.31 -8.57
C MET A 107 -17.15 -19.54 -8.35
N ASN A 108 -15.84 -19.47 -8.64
CA ASN A 108 -14.93 -20.60 -8.36
C ASN A 108 -14.84 -20.89 -6.86
N THR A 109 -14.81 -19.83 -6.03
CA THR A 109 -14.81 -19.97 -4.58
C THR A 109 -16.09 -20.67 -4.10
N PHE A 110 -17.24 -20.20 -4.56
CA PHE A 110 -18.54 -20.74 -4.14
C PHE A 110 -18.79 -22.16 -4.68
N SER A 111 -18.42 -22.41 -5.93
CA SER A 111 -18.52 -23.75 -6.52
C SER A 111 -17.71 -24.77 -5.72
N ARG A 112 -16.50 -24.40 -5.32
CA ARG A 112 -15.64 -25.26 -4.53
C ARG A 112 -16.11 -25.44 -3.11
N MET A 113 -16.60 -24.37 -2.48
CA MET A 113 -17.05 -24.37 -1.08
C MET A 113 -18.40 -25.08 -0.89
N TRP A 114 -19.35 -24.91 -1.82
CA TRP A 114 -20.73 -25.32 -1.67
C TRP A 114 -21.23 -26.26 -2.77
N ASN A 115 -20.37 -26.64 -3.71
CA ASN A 115 -20.71 -27.50 -4.85
C ASN A 115 -21.91 -26.96 -5.68
N VAL A 116 -21.89 -25.65 -5.97
CA VAL A 116 -22.89 -24.94 -6.76
C VAL A 116 -22.35 -24.51 -8.10
N SER A 117 -23.21 -24.33 -9.09
CA SER A 117 -22.81 -24.01 -10.46
C SER A 117 -23.34 -22.65 -10.94
N THR A 118 -24.32 -22.08 -10.24
CA THR A 118 -24.97 -20.84 -10.68
C THR A 118 -25.00 -19.76 -9.58
N PRO A 119 -24.98 -18.47 -9.95
CA PRO A 119 -25.17 -17.38 -9.00
C PRO A 119 -26.48 -17.48 -8.20
N LYS A 120 -27.54 -18.01 -8.80
CA LYS A 120 -28.83 -18.18 -8.13
C LYS A 120 -28.74 -19.16 -6.95
N GLU A 121 -28.03 -20.26 -7.11
CA GLU A 121 -27.78 -21.23 -6.03
C GLU A 121 -26.94 -20.60 -4.91
N VAL A 122 -25.90 -19.82 -5.27
CA VAL A 122 -25.08 -19.08 -4.31
C VAL A 122 -25.95 -18.14 -3.47
N MET A 123 -26.77 -17.33 -4.14
CA MET A 123 -27.67 -16.37 -3.44
C MET A 123 -28.64 -17.06 -2.51
N ALA A 124 -29.19 -18.20 -2.90
CA ALA A 124 -30.11 -18.98 -2.03
C ALA A 124 -29.41 -19.46 -0.75
N ILE A 125 -28.14 -19.89 -0.84
CA ILE A 125 -27.34 -20.28 0.34
C ILE A 125 -27.05 -19.09 1.22
N ILE A 126 -26.64 -17.96 0.65
CA ILE A 126 -26.33 -16.73 1.39
C ILE A 126 -27.57 -16.25 2.15
N GLU A 127 -28.74 -16.19 1.50
CA GLU A 127 -29.98 -15.78 2.15
C GLU A 127 -30.38 -16.72 3.29
N LYS A 128 -30.21 -18.03 3.10
CA LYS A 128 -30.46 -19.02 4.15
C LYS A 128 -29.52 -18.81 5.36
N GLN A 129 -28.25 -18.53 5.14
CA GLN A 129 -27.27 -18.28 6.23
C GLN A 129 -27.59 -16.97 6.95
N ARG A 130 -27.98 -15.94 6.22
CA ARG A 130 -28.34 -14.63 6.74
C ARG A 130 -29.58 -14.66 7.65
N SER A 131 -30.55 -15.54 7.37
CA SER A 131 -31.75 -15.69 8.17
C SER A 131 -31.56 -16.41 9.50
N VAL A 132 -30.34 -16.89 9.80
CA VAL A 132 -29.99 -17.62 11.03
C VAL A 132 -29.30 -16.72 12.06
N ILE A 133 -28.97 -15.48 11.67
CA ILE A 133 -28.39 -14.46 12.53
C ILE A 133 -29.49 -13.51 13.01
#